data_b65c04afc1568457f9af80abc25e491a
#
_entry.id   b65c04afc1568457f9af80abc25e491a
#
_cell.length_a   1.000
_cell.length_b   1.000
_cell.length_c   1.000
_cell.angle_alpha   90.00
_cell.angle_beta   90.00
_cell.angle_gamma   90.00
#
_symmetry.space_group_name_H-M   'P 1'
#
loop_
_entity.id
_entity.type
_entity.pdbx_description
1 polymer ?
#
loop_
_entity_poly.entity_id
_entity_poly.type
_entity_poly.pdbx_seq_one_letter_code
_entity_poly.pdbx_strand_id
1 'polypeptide(L)'
;IKLCIEPLNRFETDMINTVSQAIELLNVVGKDNVGLLLDTFHMNIEEENMYDAIRAAKGHLIDFHACANNRGTPGKDNLNWSEIRKALRDINYDGILVIESFTPDCVEIAKAASMWRPWASSPEALASDGVKFLRNMFE
;
A
#
# COMPACT_ATOMS: atom_id res chain seq x y z
N ILE A 1 -7.67 20.18 -4.45
CA ILE A 1 -7.88 18.74 -4.15
C ILE A 1 -6.87 17.97 -4.98
N LYS A 2 -6.17 17.02 -4.36
CA LYS A 2 -5.35 16.02 -5.04
C LYS A 2 -6.18 14.76 -5.28
N LEU A 3 -5.92 14.09 -6.37
CA LEU A 3 -6.50 12.78 -6.73
C LEU A 3 -5.38 11.77 -6.79
N CYS A 4 -5.62 10.57 -6.31
CA CYS A 4 -4.68 9.46 -6.40
C CYS A 4 -5.22 8.36 -7.31
N ILE A 5 -4.35 7.85 -8.18
CA ILE A 5 -4.56 6.61 -8.92
C ILE A 5 -3.90 5.52 -8.10
N GLU A 6 -4.65 4.48 -7.78
CA GLU A 6 -4.16 3.30 -7.08
C GLU A 6 -4.11 2.11 -8.04
N PRO A 7 -2.92 1.55 -8.33
CA PRO A 7 -2.80 0.26 -8.99
C PRO A 7 -3.32 -0.84 -8.07
N LEU A 8 -4.34 -1.55 -8.50
CA LEU A 8 -4.92 -2.67 -7.76
C LEU A 8 -4.42 -4.01 -8.31
N ASN A 9 -4.46 -5.06 -7.51
CA ASN A 9 -4.06 -6.38 -7.96
C ASN A 9 -5.03 -6.96 -9.02
N ARG A 10 -4.55 -7.94 -9.77
CA ARG A 10 -5.26 -8.62 -10.89
C ARG A 10 -6.56 -9.31 -10.50
N PHE A 11 -6.80 -9.55 -9.22
CA PHE A 11 -8.03 -10.20 -8.77
C PHE A 11 -9.16 -9.18 -8.57
N GLU A 12 -8.84 -7.88 -8.52
CA GLU A 12 -9.77 -6.79 -8.29
C GLU A 12 -10.03 -5.96 -9.56
N THR A 13 -9.03 -5.82 -10.44
CA THR A 13 -9.17 -5.08 -11.71
C THR A 13 -8.22 -5.62 -12.78
N ASP A 14 -8.55 -5.36 -14.03
CA ASP A 14 -7.70 -5.61 -15.20
C ASP A 14 -7.18 -4.31 -15.87
N MET A 15 -7.49 -3.17 -15.27
CA MET A 15 -7.19 -1.86 -15.89
C MET A 15 -5.75 -1.39 -15.63
N ILE A 16 -5.37 -1.27 -14.35
CA ILE A 16 -4.04 -0.78 -13.92
C ILE A 16 -3.62 -1.59 -12.71
N ASN A 17 -2.55 -2.37 -12.87
CA ASN A 17 -2.07 -3.28 -11.84
C ASN A 17 -0.68 -2.91 -11.32
N THR A 18 0.16 -2.26 -12.14
CA THR A 18 1.53 -1.94 -11.76
C THR A 18 1.78 -0.44 -11.68
N VAL A 19 2.80 -0.05 -10.93
CA VAL A 19 3.28 1.33 -10.84
C VAL A 19 3.66 1.86 -12.23
N SER A 20 4.27 1.05 -13.08
CA SER A 20 4.64 1.43 -14.45
C SER A 20 3.41 1.83 -15.27
N GLN A 21 2.36 1.01 -15.28
CA GLN A 21 1.10 1.32 -15.97
C GLN A 21 0.45 2.61 -15.43
N ALA A 22 0.48 2.79 -14.12
CA ALA A 22 -0.07 3.99 -13.50
C ALA A 22 0.71 5.26 -13.88
N ILE A 23 2.04 5.20 -13.98
CA ILE A 23 2.87 6.31 -14.46
C ILE A 23 2.56 6.64 -15.91
N GLU A 24 2.36 5.64 -16.78
CA GLU A 24 1.93 5.84 -18.17
C GLU A 24 0.60 6.60 -18.22
N LEU A 25 -0.37 6.20 -17.39
CA LEU A 25 -1.64 6.92 -17.30
C LEU A 25 -1.47 8.35 -16.79
N LEU A 26 -0.64 8.60 -15.77
CA LEU A 26 -0.35 9.95 -15.30
C LEU A 26 0.21 10.85 -16.40
N ASN A 27 1.09 10.32 -17.24
CA ASN A 27 1.64 11.04 -18.38
C ASN A 27 0.56 11.44 -19.40
N VAL A 28 -0.43 10.57 -19.60
CA VAL A 28 -1.59 10.88 -20.48
C VAL A 28 -2.52 11.91 -19.83
N VAL A 29 -2.78 11.77 -18.52
CA VAL A 29 -3.62 12.71 -17.75
C VAL A 29 -3.01 14.12 -17.74
N GLY A 30 -1.70 14.25 -17.56
CA GLY A 30 -0.96 15.51 -17.65
C GLY A 30 -1.44 16.60 -16.68
N LYS A 31 -1.83 16.21 -15.44
CA LYS A 31 -2.34 17.15 -14.43
C LYS A 31 -1.50 17.08 -13.15
N ASP A 32 -1.10 18.24 -12.64
CA ASP A 32 -0.24 18.37 -11.44
C ASP A 32 -0.94 17.96 -10.13
N ASN A 33 -2.26 17.89 -10.12
CA ASN A 33 -3.04 17.51 -8.96
C ASN A 33 -3.45 16.03 -8.97
N VAL A 34 -2.91 15.22 -9.88
CA VAL A 34 -3.13 13.77 -9.94
C VAL A 34 -1.79 13.06 -9.69
N GLY A 35 -1.77 12.08 -8.81
CA GLY A 35 -0.59 11.30 -8.50
C GLY A 35 -0.95 9.86 -8.13
N LEU A 36 -0.05 9.19 -7.43
CA LEU A 36 -0.18 7.78 -7.08
C LEU A 36 -0.49 7.59 -5.59
N LEU A 37 -1.33 6.63 -5.32
CA LEU A 37 -1.41 5.90 -4.07
C LEU A 37 -0.81 4.51 -4.32
N LEU A 38 0.14 4.08 -3.50
CA LEU A 38 0.71 2.74 -3.58
C LEU A 38 0.36 1.96 -2.32
N ASP A 39 -0.13 0.75 -2.51
CA ASP A 39 -0.48 -0.18 -1.43
C ASP A 39 0.41 -1.44 -1.51
N THR A 40 1.11 -1.72 -0.43
CA THR A 40 2.04 -2.86 -0.35
C THR A 40 1.36 -4.22 -0.51
N PHE A 41 0.08 -4.34 -0.21
CA PHE A 41 -0.70 -5.55 -0.46
C PHE A 41 -0.86 -5.82 -1.96
N HIS A 42 -1.27 -4.79 -2.73
CA HIS A 42 -1.40 -4.91 -4.19
C HIS A 42 -0.04 -5.10 -4.84
N MET A 43 0.96 -4.31 -4.44
CA MET A 43 2.33 -4.41 -4.96
C MET A 43 2.95 -5.80 -4.72
N ASN A 44 2.66 -6.45 -3.59
CA ASN A 44 3.15 -7.80 -3.30
C ASN A 44 2.65 -8.86 -4.30
N ILE A 45 1.54 -8.60 -4.96
CA ILE A 45 0.97 -9.52 -5.97
C ILE A 45 1.51 -9.19 -7.37
N GLU A 46 1.68 -7.91 -7.68
CA GLU A 46 1.88 -7.43 -9.06
C GLU A 46 3.32 -7.04 -9.38
N GLU A 47 4.10 -6.57 -8.41
CA GLU A 47 5.44 -6.06 -8.67
C GLU A 47 6.51 -7.15 -8.54
N GLU A 48 7.39 -7.26 -9.50
CA GLU A 48 8.56 -8.14 -9.41
C GLU A 48 9.54 -7.69 -8.33
N ASN A 49 9.70 -6.37 -8.17
CA ASN A 49 10.54 -5.74 -7.18
C ASN A 49 9.88 -4.49 -6.61
N MET A 50 9.43 -4.57 -5.37
CA MET A 50 8.70 -3.50 -4.71
C MET A 50 9.58 -2.26 -4.45
N TYR A 51 10.87 -2.45 -4.17
CA TYR A 51 11.82 -1.36 -3.99
C TYR A 51 11.97 -0.52 -5.27
N ASP A 52 12.14 -1.18 -6.41
CA ASP A 52 12.30 -0.49 -7.69
C ASP A 52 10.99 0.19 -8.13
N ALA A 53 9.85 -0.44 -7.90
CA ALA A 53 8.53 0.12 -8.18
C ALA A 53 8.27 1.40 -7.37
N ILE A 54 8.55 1.40 -6.04
CA ILE A 54 8.43 2.60 -5.20
C ILE A 54 9.36 3.70 -5.72
N ARG A 55 10.59 3.38 -6.10
CA ARG A 55 11.53 4.37 -6.63
C ARG A 55 11.09 4.98 -7.96
N ALA A 56 10.46 4.17 -8.82
CA ALA A 56 9.89 4.67 -10.08
C ALA A 56 8.76 5.69 -9.83
N ALA A 57 8.04 5.58 -8.73
CA ALA A 57 6.98 6.52 -8.34
C ALA A 57 7.50 7.88 -7.83
N LYS A 58 8.83 8.12 -7.82
CA LYS A 58 9.42 9.39 -7.36
C LYS A 58 8.78 10.60 -8.06
N GLY A 59 8.30 11.54 -7.25
CA GLY A 59 7.64 12.76 -7.74
C GLY A 59 6.16 12.58 -8.07
N HIS A 60 5.66 11.36 -8.10
CA HIS A 60 4.25 11.04 -8.35
C HIS A 60 3.52 10.51 -7.12
N LEU A 61 4.25 9.98 -6.14
CA LEU A 61 3.67 9.38 -4.93
C LEU A 61 3.07 10.46 -4.02
N ILE A 62 1.76 10.36 -3.78
CA ILE A 62 0.99 11.27 -2.91
C ILE A 62 0.62 10.57 -1.61
N ASP A 63 0.26 9.29 -1.67
CA ASP A 63 -0.18 8.51 -0.52
C ASP A 63 0.43 7.10 -0.55
N PHE A 64 0.61 6.51 0.62
CA PHE A 64 1.21 5.19 0.74
C PHE A 64 0.49 4.35 1.80
N HIS A 65 -0.13 3.26 1.36
CA HIS A 65 -0.77 2.28 2.21
C HIS A 65 0.24 1.21 2.63
N ALA A 66 0.62 1.23 3.90
CA ALA A 66 1.50 0.27 4.52
C ALA A 66 0.69 -0.92 5.05
N CYS A 67 0.35 -1.84 4.17
CA CYS A 67 -0.51 -2.98 4.43
C CYS A 67 0.31 -4.27 4.52
N ALA A 68 -0.04 -5.15 5.44
CA ALA A 68 0.49 -6.51 5.42
C ALA A 68 0.04 -7.24 4.14
N ASN A 69 0.87 -8.17 3.64
CA ASN A 69 0.54 -8.96 2.44
C ASN A 69 -0.70 -9.86 2.60
N ASN A 70 -1.25 -9.94 3.79
CA ASN A 70 -2.47 -10.69 4.13
C ASN A 70 -3.59 -9.77 4.66
N ARG A 71 -3.47 -8.43 4.49
CA ARG A 71 -4.39 -7.43 5.04
C ARG A 71 -4.48 -7.43 6.57
N GLY A 72 -3.53 -8.06 7.25
CA GLY A 72 -3.40 -8.06 8.70
C GLY A 72 -2.56 -6.90 9.24
N THR A 73 -1.93 -7.13 10.40
CA THR A 73 -1.09 -6.12 11.05
C THR A 73 0.24 -5.96 10.30
N PRO A 74 0.61 -4.75 9.85
CA PRO A 74 1.94 -4.50 9.27
C PRO A 74 3.06 -4.96 10.19
N GLY A 75 4.08 -5.62 9.60
CA GLY A 75 5.20 -6.21 10.32
C GLY A 75 4.95 -7.62 10.89
N LYS A 76 3.71 -8.14 10.80
CA LYS A 76 3.38 -9.55 11.08
C LYS A 76 3.08 -10.29 9.77
N ASP A 77 3.99 -10.17 8.81
CA ASP A 77 3.84 -10.57 7.42
C ASP A 77 5.18 -10.97 6.78
N ASN A 78 5.17 -11.21 5.48
CA ASN A 78 6.35 -11.64 4.71
C ASN A 78 7.01 -10.51 3.90
N LEU A 79 6.58 -9.26 4.06
CA LEU A 79 7.13 -8.16 3.29
C LEU A 79 8.54 -7.78 3.76
N ASN A 80 9.39 -7.39 2.81
CA ASN A 80 10.70 -6.83 3.13
C ASN A 80 10.59 -5.34 3.49
N TRP A 81 10.13 -5.06 4.70
CA TRP A 81 9.92 -3.70 5.19
C TRP A 81 11.20 -2.85 5.22
N SER A 82 12.38 -3.47 5.33
CA SER A 82 13.64 -2.74 5.27
C SER A 82 13.89 -2.14 3.88
N GLU A 83 13.57 -2.87 2.82
CA GLU A 83 13.65 -2.38 1.44
C GLU A 83 12.56 -1.36 1.12
N ILE A 84 11.33 -1.56 1.60
CA ILE A 84 10.24 -0.58 1.47
C ILE A 84 10.65 0.74 2.11
N ARG A 85 11.13 0.71 3.37
CA ARG A 85 11.65 1.89 4.06
C ARG A 85 12.77 2.57 3.27
N LYS A 86 13.73 1.78 2.77
CA LYS A 86 14.84 2.29 1.98
C LYS A 86 14.33 2.99 0.72
N ALA A 87 13.41 2.39 -0.01
CA ALA A 87 12.84 2.95 -1.23
C ALA A 87 12.14 4.30 -0.96
N LEU A 88 11.30 4.38 0.09
CA LEU A 88 10.61 5.61 0.48
C LEU A 88 11.60 6.72 0.87
N ARG A 89 12.70 6.39 1.57
CA ARG A 89 13.77 7.35 1.88
C ARG A 89 14.53 7.81 0.61
N ASP A 90 14.83 6.91 -0.29
CA ASP A 90 15.57 7.22 -1.54
C ASP A 90 14.78 8.18 -2.45
N ILE A 91 13.45 8.20 -2.38
CA ILE A 91 12.60 9.15 -3.09
C ILE A 91 12.27 10.41 -2.27
N ASN A 92 12.74 10.51 -1.03
CA ASN A 92 12.39 11.55 -0.06
C ASN A 92 10.88 11.67 0.19
N TYR A 93 10.19 10.55 0.34
CA TYR A 93 8.78 10.55 0.69
C TYR A 93 8.59 11.00 2.14
N ASP A 94 7.84 12.06 2.34
CA ASP A 94 7.50 12.66 3.63
C ASP A 94 5.98 12.70 3.89
N GLY A 95 5.21 11.97 3.07
CA GLY A 95 3.77 11.84 3.18
C GLY A 95 3.32 10.92 4.31
N ILE A 96 2.02 10.68 4.36
CA ILE A 96 1.39 9.84 5.37
C ILE A 96 1.60 8.36 5.01
N LEU A 97 1.79 7.52 6.04
CA LEU A 97 1.69 6.07 5.94
C LEU A 97 0.35 5.64 6.53
N VAL A 98 -0.51 5.10 5.70
CA VAL A 98 -1.85 4.64 6.09
C VAL A 98 -1.81 3.13 6.31
N ILE A 99 -2.44 2.66 7.39
CA ILE A 99 -2.70 1.23 7.59
C ILE A 99 -4.08 0.93 7.02
N GLU A 100 -4.13 0.23 5.90
CA GLU A 100 -5.36 -0.32 5.38
C GLU A 100 -5.41 -1.82 5.69
N SER A 101 -6.23 -2.19 6.64
CA SER A 101 -6.38 -3.55 7.11
C SER A 101 -7.83 -3.83 7.44
N PHE A 102 -8.24 -5.09 7.31
CA PHE A 102 -9.62 -5.47 7.49
C PHE A 102 -9.77 -6.51 8.60
N THR A 103 -10.95 -6.50 9.23
CA THR A 103 -11.35 -7.54 10.18
C THR A 103 -12.63 -8.23 9.70
N PRO A 104 -12.90 -9.47 10.14
CA PRO A 104 -14.13 -10.19 9.75
C PRO A 104 -15.42 -9.57 10.28
N ASP A 105 -15.34 -8.56 11.15
CA ASP A 105 -16.49 -7.98 11.84
C ASP A 105 -17.43 -7.21 10.88
N CYS A 106 -16.89 -6.65 9.81
CA CYS A 106 -17.67 -6.07 8.73
C CYS A 106 -17.81 -7.08 7.59
N VAL A 107 -18.94 -7.78 7.55
CA VAL A 107 -19.18 -8.93 6.65
C VAL A 107 -19.05 -8.57 5.17
N GLU A 108 -19.50 -7.39 4.77
CA GLU A 108 -19.46 -6.92 3.38
C GLU A 108 -18.00 -6.72 2.93
N ILE A 109 -17.21 -6.03 3.73
CA ILE A 109 -15.78 -5.79 3.46
C ILE A 109 -14.99 -7.10 3.58
N ALA A 110 -15.28 -7.91 4.58
CA ALA A 110 -14.63 -9.20 4.77
C ALA A 110 -14.81 -10.12 3.55
N LYS A 111 -15.99 -10.14 2.96
CA LYS A 111 -16.26 -10.90 1.73
C LYS A 111 -15.50 -10.32 0.53
N ALA A 112 -15.54 -9.01 0.35
CA ALA A 112 -14.86 -8.33 -0.75
C ALA A 112 -13.32 -8.52 -0.69
N ALA A 113 -12.75 -8.46 0.52
CA ALA A 113 -11.31 -8.63 0.76
C ALA A 113 -10.89 -10.09 1.04
N SER A 114 -11.82 -11.06 0.95
CA SER A 114 -11.58 -12.48 1.24
C SER A 114 -10.99 -12.75 2.63
N MET A 115 -11.48 -12.01 3.64
CA MET A 115 -11.05 -12.11 5.04
C MET A 115 -11.80 -13.21 5.77
N TRP A 116 -11.35 -14.44 5.63
CA TRP A 116 -12.03 -15.63 6.17
C TRP A 116 -11.66 -15.96 7.64
N ARG A 117 -10.69 -15.27 8.21
CA ARG A 117 -10.25 -15.42 9.58
C ARG A 117 -9.67 -14.13 10.16
N PRO A 118 -9.71 -13.91 11.48
CA PRO A 118 -9.05 -12.75 12.10
C PRO A 118 -7.53 -12.91 12.04
N TRP A 119 -6.82 -11.80 11.74
CA TRP A 119 -5.36 -11.69 11.76
C TRP A 119 -4.83 -10.99 13.01
N ALA A 120 -5.72 -10.44 13.83
CA ALA A 120 -5.42 -9.80 15.10
C ALA A 120 -6.51 -10.14 16.12
N SER A 121 -6.22 -9.94 17.41
CA SER A 121 -7.17 -10.21 18.49
C SER A 121 -8.34 -9.22 18.54
N SER A 122 -8.14 -8.02 18.00
CA SER A 122 -9.18 -6.99 17.83
C SER A 122 -8.72 -5.93 16.81
N PRO A 123 -9.64 -5.09 16.29
CA PRO A 123 -9.30 -3.95 15.44
C PRO A 123 -8.35 -2.96 16.12
N GLU A 124 -8.53 -2.70 17.42
CA GLU A 124 -7.67 -1.81 18.21
C GLU A 124 -6.25 -2.38 18.36
N ALA A 125 -6.12 -3.70 18.58
CA ALA A 125 -4.83 -4.37 18.62
C ALA A 125 -4.11 -4.28 17.27
N LEU A 126 -4.82 -4.49 16.17
CA LEU A 126 -4.29 -4.35 14.82
C LEU A 126 -3.74 -2.93 14.60
N ALA A 127 -4.54 -1.92 14.87
CA ALA A 127 -4.16 -0.52 14.69
C ALA A 127 -2.97 -0.13 15.60
N SER A 128 -3.03 -0.49 16.88
CA SER A 128 -1.98 -0.17 17.87
C SER A 128 -0.65 -0.82 17.52
N ASP A 129 -0.65 -2.11 17.19
CA ASP A 129 0.58 -2.84 16.84
C ASP A 129 1.16 -2.35 15.52
N GLY A 130 0.30 -2.11 14.52
CA GLY A 130 0.73 -1.58 13.23
C GLY A 130 1.35 -0.19 13.34
N VAL A 131 0.74 0.72 14.09
CA VAL A 131 1.30 2.06 14.34
C VAL A 131 2.64 1.99 15.05
N LYS A 132 2.77 1.13 16.09
CA LYS A 132 4.05 0.92 16.79
C LYS A 132 5.13 0.41 15.83
N PHE A 133 4.79 -0.57 15.00
CA PHE A 133 5.72 -1.10 14.02
C PHE A 133 6.20 -0.03 13.04
N LEU A 134 5.29 0.72 12.42
CA LEU A 134 5.63 1.76 11.46
C LEU A 134 6.45 2.89 12.10
N ARG A 135 6.12 3.33 13.30
CA ARG A 135 6.93 4.33 14.01
C ARG A 135 8.36 3.85 14.23
N ASN A 136 8.53 2.65 14.80
CA ASN A 136 9.86 2.07 15.04
C ASN A 136 10.65 1.87 13.73
N MET A 137 9.96 1.63 12.62
CA MET A 137 10.60 1.47 11.32
C MET A 137 11.19 2.79 10.80
N PHE A 138 10.58 3.94 11.09
CA PHE A 138 11.01 5.24 10.57
C PHE A 138 11.82 6.10 11.55
N GLU A 139 11.81 5.78 12.83
CA GLU A 139 12.73 6.33 13.82
C GLU A 139 14.15 5.76 13.65
#